data_f42421b4a471c7cd98d8c89dbb3a0809
#
_entry.id   f42421b4a471c7cd98d8c89dbb3a0809
#
_cell.length_a   1.000
_cell.length_b   1.000
_cell.length_c   1.000
_cell.angle_alpha   90.00
_cell.angle_beta   90.00
_cell.angle_gamma   90.00
#
_symmetry.space_group_name_H-M   'P 1'
#
loop_
_entity.id
_entity.type
_entity.pdbx_description
1 polymer ?
#
loop_
_entity_poly.entity_id
_entity_poly.type
_entity_poly.pdbx_seq_one_letter_code
_entity_poly.pdbx_strand_id
1 'polypeptide(L)'
;MSVYTSDQLVAHATGDGQMVPTTQRARITGIQAEGAASSSVVFKSGGSGGTTIATFKFGTEGINYYVPGSGILFEEGVYLDLTATPGVTITFT
;
A
#
# COMPACT_ATOMS: atom_id res chain seq x y z
N MET A 1 -13.77 7.26 -25.98
CA MET A 1 -13.88 6.39 -24.80
C MET A 1 -12.82 5.30 -24.86
N SER A 2 -12.23 4.98 -23.74
CA SER A 2 -11.23 3.92 -23.69
C SER A 2 -11.86 2.57 -23.96
N VAL A 3 -11.18 1.74 -24.72
CA VAL A 3 -11.57 0.36 -24.91
C VAL A 3 -10.92 -0.57 -23.89
N TYR A 4 -10.09 0.01 -23.03
CA TYR A 4 -9.48 -0.75 -21.95
C TYR A 4 -10.34 -0.71 -20.72
N THR A 5 -10.36 -1.84 -20.03
CA THR A 5 -10.80 -1.86 -18.65
C THR A 5 -9.61 -2.32 -17.83
N SER A 6 -9.39 -1.65 -16.72
CA SER A 6 -8.32 -2.03 -15.80
C SER A 6 -8.93 -2.44 -14.49
N ASP A 7 -8.46 -3.54 -13.94
CA ASP A 7 -8.84 -3.97 -12.61
C ASP A 7 -8.04 -3.25 -11.53
N GLN A 8 -7.07 -2.42 -11.94
CA GLN A 8 -6.25 -1.69 -11.01
C GLN A 8 -7.04 -0.56 -10.36
N LEU A 9 -6.95 -0.48 -9.06
CA LEU A 9 -7.50 0.61 -8.27
C LEU A 9 -6.35 1.36 -7.61
N VAL A 10 -6.59 2.59 -7.21
CA VAL A 10 -5.57 3.44 -6.62
C VAL A 10 -6.08 3.98 -5.30
N ALA A 11 -5.23 3.96 -4.28
CA ALA A 11 -5.51 4.59 -3.00
C ALA A 11 -4.30 5.39 -2.56
N HIS A 12 -4.56 6.54 -1.92
CA HIS A 12 -3.52 7.44 -1.43
C HIS A 12 -3.80 7.80 0.01
N ALA A 13 -2.74 7.85 0.82
CA ALA A 13 -2.87 8.22 2.23
C ALA A 13 -1.67 9.05 2.67
N THR A 14 -1.91 9.97 3.59
CA THR A 14 -0.88 10.81 4.20
C THR A 14 -0.67 10.48 5.67
N GLY A 15 -1.41 9.53 6.19
CA GLY A 15 -1.31 9.08 7.58
C GLY A 15 -1.76 7.64 7.71
N ASP A 16 -1.66 7.11 8.92
CA ASP A 16 -2.08 5.74 9.20
C ASP A 16 -3.58 5.58 8.97
N GLY A 17 -3.98 4.42 8.51
CA GLY A 17 -5.40 4.14 8.35
C GLY A 17 -5.70 2.96 7.46
N GLN A 18 -6.98 2.68 7.35
CA GLN A 18 -7.49 1.60 6.52
C GLN A 18 -7.57 2.08 5.08
N MET A 19 -6.77 1.49 4.20
CA MET A 19 -6.79 1.83 2.78
C MET A 19 -7.81 1.01 2.00
N VAL A 20 -7.98 -0.25 2.38
CA VAL A 20 -8.98 -1.13 1.78
C VAL A 20 -9.79 -1.73 2.93
N PRO A 21 -11.13 -1.71 2.86
CA PRO A 21 -11.96 -2.24 3.94
C PRO A 21 -11.63 -3.70 4.28
N THR A 22 -11.77 -4.05 5.55
CA THR A 22 -11.47 -5.41 6.03
C THR A 22 -12.36 -6.48 5.42
N THR A 23 -13.48 -6.10 4.84
CA THR A 23 -14.40 -7.01 4.17
C THR A 23 -13.99 -7.32 2.73
N GLN A 24 -12.91 -6.71 2.25
CA GLN A 24 -12.48 -6.79 0.86
C GLN A 24 -11.08 -7.35 0.76
N ARG A 25 -10.91 -8.39 -0.04
CA ARG A 25 -9.58 -8.90 -0.36
C ARG A 25 -8.94 -7.99 -1.42
N ALA A 26 -7.63 -7.80 -1.32
CA ALA A 26 -6.90 -6.96 -2.27
C ALA A 26 -5.51 -7.54 -2.54
N ARG A 27 -4.97 -7.23 -3.72
CA ARG A 27 -3.58 -7.52 -4.08
C ARG A 27 -2.91 -6.21 -4.43
N ILE A 28 -1.85 -5.87 -3.71
CA ILE A 28 -1.08 -4.65 -3.99
C ILE A 28 -0.09 -4.95 -5.10
N THR A 29 -0.17 -4.18 -6.18
CA THR A 29 0.67 -4.36 -7.35
C THR A 29 1.71 -3.26 -7.52
N GLY A 30 1.54 -2.12 -6.87
CA GLY A 30 2.51 -1.05 -6.95
C GLY A 30 2.45 -0.16 -5.73
N ILE A 31 3.60 0.39 -5.35
CA ILE A 31 3.75 1.24 -4.17
C ILE A 31 4.62 2.42 -4.56
N GLN A 32 4.14 3.62 -4.30
CA GLN A 32 4.91 4.85 -4.42
C GLN A 32 4.77 5.63 -3.14
N ALA A 33 5.88 6.09 -2.60
CA ALA A 33 5.86 6.86 -1.37
C ALA A 33 6.90 7.97 -1.41
N GLU A 34 6.55 9.10 -0.82
CA GLU A 34 7.50 10.17 -0.59
C GLU A 34 8.32 9.82 0.63
N GLY A 35 9.61 10.11 0.59
CA GLY A 35 10.51 9.75 1.65
C GLY A 35 10.94 10.91 2.52
N ALA A 36 11.38 10.55 3.72
CA ALA A 36 12.09 11.42 4.63
C ALA A 36 13.19 10.57 5.27
N ALA A 37 13.96 11.14 6.18
CA ALA A 37 14.97 10.35 6.86
C ALA A 37 14.32 9.23 7.66
N SER A 38 14.77 8.00 7.49
CA SER A 38 14.28 6.83 8.21
C SER A 38 12.79 6.55 8.01
N SER A 39 12.30 6.71 6.79
CA SER A 39 10.90 6.40 6.46
C SER A 39 10.63 4.90 6.46
N SER A 40 9.43 4.51 6.86
CA SER A 40 8.97 3.14 6.69
C SER A 40 7.47 3.09 6.49
N VAL A 41 7.04 2.06 5.75
CA VAL A 41 5.63 1.79 5.47
C VAL A 41 5.37 0.34 5.82
N VAL A 42 4.38 0.09 6.67
CA VAL A 42 3.97 -1.26 7.07
C VAL A 42 2.57 -1.50 6.57
N PHE A 43 2.39 -2.59 5.85
CA PHE A 43 1.08 -3.01 5.37
C PHE A 43 0.59 -4.20 6.17
N LYS A 44 -0.61 -4.09 6.71
CA LYS A 44 -1.22 -5.14 7.53
C LYS A 44 -2.51 -5.62 6.88
N SER A 45 -2.78 -6.90 7.02
CA SER A 45 -4.07 -7.48 6.67
C SER A 45 -4.96 -7.46 7.90
N GLY A 46 -6.16 -6.92 7.75
CA GLY A 46 -7.04 -6.64 8.88
C GLY A 46 -6.94 -5.17 9.27
N GLY A 47 -7.29 -4.85 10.50
CA GLY A 47 -7.22 -3.48 11.03
C GLY A 47 -5.87 -3.16 11.63
N SER A 48 -5.83 -2.16 12.53
CA SER A 48 -4.60 -1.72 13.17
C SER A 48 -3.92 -2.83 13.97
N GLY A 49 -4.67 -3.79 14.47
CA GLY A 49 -4.14 -4.96 15.18
C GLY A 49 -3.95 -6.17 14.29
N GLY A 50 -4.01 -6.01 12.98
CA GLY A 50 -3.92 -7.12 12.04
C GLY A 50 -2.52 -7.65 11.86
N THR A 51 -2.40 -8.63 10.95
CA THR A 51 -1.14 -9.29 10.66
C THR A 51 -0.30 -8.45 9.70
N THR A 52 0.95 -8.18 10.07
CA THR A 52 1.89 -7.51 9.17
C THR A 52 2.24 -8.44 8.02
N ILE A 53 1.98 -7.97 6.81
CA ILE A 53 2.28 -8.73 5.59
C ILE A 53 3.59 -8.26 4.96
N ALA A 54 3.81 -6.94 4.92
CA ALA A 54 5.00 -6.39 4.28
C ALA A 54 5.45 -5.11 4.97
N THR A 55 6.75 -4.90 5.01
CA THR A 55 7.36 -3.68 5.54
C THR A 55 8.37 -3.17 4.53
N PHE A 56 8.29 -1.90 4.18
CA PHE A 56 9.23 -1.24 3.28
C PHE A 56 9.91 -0.10 4.02
N LYS A 57 11.23 -0.08 3.98
CA LYS A 57 12.03 0.97 4.61
C LYS A 57 12.82 1.70 3.52
N PHE A 58 12.86 3.00 3.61
CA PHE A 58 13.54 3.82 2.61
C PHE A 58 13.96 5.15 3.20
N GLY A 59 14.71 5.92 2.44
CA GLY A 59 15.22 7.22 2.87
C GLY A 59 14.51 8.37 2.14
N THR A 60 15.21 9.49 2.05
CA THR A 60 14.67 10.73 1.47
C THR A 60 14.30 10.62 0.00
N GLU A 61 14.84 9.63 -0.70
CA GLU A 61 14.54 9.38 -2.11
C GLU A 61 13.14 8.79 -2.32
N GLY A 62 12.49 8.33 -1.25
CA GLY A 62 11.20 7.67 -1.37
C GLY A 62 11.31 6.26 -1.94
N ILE A 63 10.19 5.71 -2.32
CA ILE A 63 10.13 4.38 -2.91
C ILE A 63 9.15 4.38 -4.09
N ASN A 64 9.53 3.66 -5.14
CA ASN A 64 8.67 3.40 -6.28
C ASN A 64 8.89 1.93 -6.64
N TYR A 65 7.96 1.08 -6.21
CA TYR A 65 8.13 -0.36 -6.32
C TYR A 65 6.95 -0.99 -7.03
N TYR A 66 7.26 -1.76 -8.06
CA TYR A 66 6.27 -2.54 -8.79
C TYR A 66 6.40 -4.00 -8.36
N VAL A 67 5.29 -4.59 -7.94
CA VAL A 67 5.26 -5.99 -7.52
C VAL A 67 4.92 -6.84 -8.74
N PRO A 68 5.84 -7.69 -9.18
CA PRO A 68 5.59 -8.54 -10.35
C PRO A 68 4.57 -9.63 -10.04
N GLY A 69 3.98 -10.19 -11.09
CA GLY A 69 3.00 -11.24 -10.96
C GLY A 69 1.65 -10.71 -10.52
N SER A 70 1.01 -11.41 -9.61
CA SER A 70 -0.33 -11.07 -9.14
C SER A 70 -0.35 -10.09 -7.96
N GLY A 71 0.81 -9.60 -7.53
CA GLY A 71 0.91 -8.70 -6.42
C GLY A 71 0.97 -9.40 -5.06
N ILE A 72 0.91 -8.59 -4.01
CA ILE A 72 0.94 -9.09 -2.62
C ILE A 72 -0.48 -9.21 -2.12
N LEU A 73 -0.87 -10.40 -1.68
CA LEU A 73 -2.23 -10.69 -1.25
C LEU A 73 -2.49 -10.23 0.19
N PHE A 74 -3.60 -9.51 0.36
CA PHE A 74 -4.14 -9.12 1.65
C PHE A 74 -5.57 -9.63 1.72
N GLU A 75 -5.82 -10.62 2.56
CA GLU A 75 -7.12 -11.28 2.59
C GLU A 75 -8.20 -10.49 3.32
N GLU A 76 -7.82 -9.63 4.24
CA GLU A 76 -8.75 -8.87 5.08
C GLU A 76 -8.52 -7.38 4.95
N GLY A 77 -8.40 -6.90 3.72
CA GLY A 77 -8.15 -5.49 3.45
C GLY A 77 -6.72 -5.08 3.73
N VAL A 78 -6.46 -3.79 3.62
CA VAL A 78 -5.12 -3.23 3.79
C VAL A 78 -5.17 -2.11 4.81
N TYR A 79 -4.42 -2.26 5.89
CA TYR A 79 -4.19 -1.20 6.86
C TYR A 79 -2.77 -0.69 6.71
N LEU A 80 -2.61 0.62 6.78
CA LEU A 80 -1.34 1.30 6.55
C LEU A 80 -0.83 1.92 7.83
N ASP A 81 0.42 1.62 8.17
CA ASP A 81 1.11 2.21 9.30
C ASP A 81 2.38 2.88 8.77
N LEU A 82 2.44 4.20 8.89
CA LEU A 82 3.53 5.02 8.33
C LEU A 82 4.45 5.53 9.43
N THR A 83 5.74 5.57 9.14
CA THR A 83 6.74 6.24 9.97
C THR A 83 7.52 7.21 9.10
N ALA A 84 7.48 8.49 9.45
CA ALA A 84 8.21 9.56 8.76
C ALA A 84 7.98 9.51 7.24
N THR A 85 6.76 9.23 6.82
CA THR A 85 6.40 9.11 5.40
C THR A 85 5.31 10.10 5.07
N PRO A 86 5.60 11.14 4.28
CA PRO A 86 4.60 12.18 3.97
C PRO A 86 3.39 11.69 3.19
N GLY A 87 3.56 10.72 2.33
CA GLY A 87 2.43 10.21 1.56
C GLY A 87 2.75 8.90 0.88
N VAL A 88 1.73 8.06 0.70
CA VAL A 88 1.84 6.77 0.04
C VAL A 88 0.69 6.60 -0.93
N THR A 89 1.00 6.13 -2.13
CA THR A 89 0.02 5.74 -3.13
C THR A 89 0.23 4.28 -3.46
N ILE A 90 -0.84 3.50 -3.42
CA ILE A 90 -0.79 2.11 -3.84
C ILE A 90 -1.70 1.88 -5.03
N THR A 91 -1.31 0.94 -5.88
CA THR A 91 -2.20 0.37 -6.88
C THR A 91 -2.51 -1.06 -6.45
N PHE A 92 -3.76 -1.45 -6.62
CA PHE A 92 -4.21 -2.77 -6.16
C PHE A 92 -5.35 -3.29 -7.00
N THR A 93 -5.63 -4.56 -6.88
CA THR A 93 -6.74 -5.21 -7.58
C THR A 93 -7.61 -6.04 -6.64
#